data_3296f46191826538ed3f846a9d06357b
#
_entry.id   3296f46191826538ed3f846a9d06357b
#
_cell.length_a   1.000
_cell.length_b   1.000
_cell.length_c   1.000
_cell.angle_alpha   90.00
_cell.angle_beta   90.00
_cell.angle_gamma   90.00
#
_symmetry.space_group_name_H-M   'P 1'
#
loop_
_entity.id
_entity.type
_entity.pdbx_description
1 polymer ?
#
loop_
_entity_poly.entity_id
_entity_poly.type
_entity_poly.pdbx_seq_one_letter_code
_entity_poly.pdbx_strand_id
1 'polypeptide(L)'
;MLDKTKRFLNDKNERALSLVAFIWFCLFVITLLRLVEDTDLYYFIPNGEYILKHGIPYINPFISTPNVPITIQNWLYCVICALANRLGKWGLFTLHAMFVFSTLALVFYFLKGVKNKAFKALYFIVFAYSFRFWTIRPQMLTFILCMATVIGVEKYNETGKVLWLSLIPLANLIEINTHASYWIMHYIVLLPYFVPFFSNIVINKNIKDKKKVLNILLFSLIGLAVLFINPYGIKSITYVFNALGNSTFDICSNIVEQQSGILFSFFGFTIMALIIIFTIALCYKKIDSVTFWMFIGCTILVIYKLKFFPFFGFGVLYLLRTLNDVPRIKIKNGLALLIIVFTITLSNLSIKPVELCDSYLKLEKMADYLDEHEDFNTSIMVYFQYENYFEYRGYKVYLDARPELYPEEILKTANAFYGTDGNTSSQRKEIHDELDIDYVIAYTDSQICEELNNNENYTFVMENDVFTMFKKGN
;
A
#
# COMPACT_ATOMS: atom_id res chain seq x y z
N MET A 1 21.13 -51.57 -14.17
CA MET A 1 19.83 -51.34 -14.81
C MET A 1 18.82 -50.69 -13.85
N LEU A 2 18.62 -51.19 -12.66
CA LEU A 2 17.72 -50.66 -11.64
C LEU A 2 17.99 -49.18 -11.24
N ASP A 3 19.26 -48.76 -11.18
CA ASP A 3 19.59 -47.35 -10.83
C ASP A 3 19.28 -46.36 -11.94
N LYS A 4 19.40 -46.72 -13.21
CA LYS A 4 18.99 -45.87 -14.34
C LYS A 4 17.45 -45.70 -14.39
N THR A 5 16.72 -46.77 -14.11
CA THR A 5 15.27 -46.77 -14.09
C THR A 5 14.73 -45.94 -12.90
N LYS A 6 15.35 -46.06 -11.71
CA LYS A 6 15.03 -45.21 -10.54
C LYS A 6 15.33 -43.74 -10.79
N ARG A 7 16.46 -43.41 -11.44
CA ARG A 7 16.77 -42.02 -11.85
C ARG A 7 15.76 -41.50 -12.86
N PHE A 8 15.41 -42.31 -13.88
CA PHE A 8 14.44 -41.93 -14.90
C PHE A 8 13.01 -41.68 -14.31
N LEU A 9 12.56 -42.53 -13.42
CA LEU A 9 11.30 -42.38 -12.70
C LEU A 9 11.31 -41.18 -11.75
N ASN A 10 12.41 -40.91 -11.06
CA ASN A 10 12.59 -39.71 -10.25
C ASN A 10 12.59 -38.44 -11.11
N ASP A 11 13.28 -38.43 -12.26
CA ASP A 11 13.29 -37.30 -13.19
C ASP A 11 11.91 -37.03 -13.82
N LYS A 12 11.17 -38.10 -14.11
CA LYS A 12 9.80 -37.99 -14.66
C LYS A 12 8.82 -37.42 -13.63
N ASN A 13 8.90 -37.90 -12.39
CA ASN A 13 8.11 -37.37 -11.27
C ASN A 13 8.49 -35.94 -10.91
N GLU A 14 9.78 -35.58 -10.95
CA GLU A 14 10.23 -34.21 -10.73
C GLU A 14 9.71 -33.23 -11.81
N ARG A 15 9.71 -33.67 -13.07
CA ARG A 15 9.14 -32.85 -14.17
C ARG A 15 7.63 -32.68 -14.02
N ALA A 16 6.91 -33.75 -13.69
CA ALA A 16 5.47 -33.67 -13.44
C ALA A 16 5.13 -32.74 -12.28
N LEU A 17 5.86 -32.84 -11.16
CA LEU A 17 5.69 -31.97 -10.01
C LEU A 17 6.04 -30.50 -10.33
N SER A 18 7.08 -30.27 -11.14
CA SER A 18 7.44 -28.94 -11.59
C SER A 18 6.36 -28.33 -12.49
N LEU A 19 5.75 -29.12 -13.36
CA LEU A 19 4.65 -28.70 -14.20
C LEU A 19 3.40 -28.35 -13.38
N VAL A 20 3.04 -29.20 -12.43
CA VAL A 20 1.93 -28.93 -11.50
C VAL A 20 2.17 -27.65 -10.71
N ALA A 21 3.40 -27.46 -10.17
CA ALA A 21 3.76 -26.23 -9.45
C ALA A 21 3.66 -24.98 -10.35
N PHE A 22 4.05 -25.11 -11.63
CA PHE A 22 3.92 -24.03 -12.61
C PHE A 22 2.46 -23.70 -12.91
N ILE A 23 1.62 -24.72 -13.13
CA ILE A 23 0.18 -24.53 -13.36
C ILE A 23 -0.46 -23.86 -12.15
N TRP A 24 -0.18 -24.31 -10.93
CA TRP A 24 -0.67 -23.69 -9.71
C TRP A 24 -0.18 -22.25 -9.55
N PHE A 25 1.07 -21.99 -9.90
CA PHE A 25 1.59 -20.62 -9.91
C PHE A 25 0.84 -19.74 -10.91
N CYS A 26 0.56 -20.24 -12.11
CA CYS A 26 -0.24 -19.51 -13.11
C CYS A 26 -1.67 -19.25 -12.61
N LEU A 27 -2.32 -20.26 -12.02
CA LEU A 27 -3.64 -20.09 -11.41
C LEU A 27 -3.62 -19.06 -10.28
N PHE A 28 -2.58 -19.10 -9.45
CA PHE A 28 -2.38 -18.12 -8.41
C PHE A 28 -2.20 -16.70 -8.96
N VAL A 29 -1.38 -16.51 -9.99
CA VAL A 29 -1.23 -15.21 -10.68
C VAL A 29 -2.57 -14.74 -11.24
N ILE A 30 -3.37 -15.65 -11.83
CA ILE A 30 -4.71 -15.32 -12.33
C ILE A 30 -5.64 -14.87 -11.18
N THR A 31 -5.56 -15.50 -10.00
CA THR A 31 -6.36 -15.05 -8.83
C THR A 31 -5.93 -13.68 -8.31
N LEU A 32 -4.64 -13.32 -8.46
CA LEU A 32 -4.15 -11.99 -8.14
C LEU A 32 -4.63 -10.91 -9.11
N LEU A 33 -4.85 -11.30 -10.35
CA LEU A 33 -5.33 -10.41 -11.41
C LEU A 33 -6.85 -10.19 -11.36
N ARG A 34 -7.54 -10.66 -10.31
CA ARG A 34 -8.93 -10.24 -10.10
C ARG A 34 -8.98 -8.73 -10.01
N LEU A 35 -9.91 -8.15 -10.76
CA LEU A 35 -10.32 -6.77 -10.54
C LEU A 35 -10.89 -6.67 -9.12
N VAL A 36 -10.01 -6.42 -8.16
CA VAL A 36 -10.41 -5.97 -6.86
C VAL A 36 -10.77 -4.51 -7.07
N GLU A 37 -12.04 -4.17 -6.97
CA GLU A 37 -12.47 -2.79 -6.90
C GLU A 37 -11.93 -2.21 -5.58
N ASP A 38 -10.80 -1.53 -5.68
CA ASP A 38 -10.20 -0.83 -4.57
C ASP A 38 -10.95 0.48 -4.36
N THR A 39 -11.47 0.69 -3.16
CA THR A 39 -12.22 1.90 -2.81
C THR A 39 -11.40 3.19 -2.99
N ASP A 40 -10.08 3.09 -2.95
CA ASP A 40 -9.19 4.23 -3.23
C ASP A 40 -9.27 4.70 -4.70
N LEU A 41 -9.77 3.86 -5.62
CA LEU A 41 -10.02 4.28 -7.01
C LEU A 41 -11.07 5.38 -7.10
N TYR A 42 -12.04 5.39 -6.19
CA TYR A 42 -13.05 6.46 -6.12
C TYR A 42 -12.44 7.83 -5.77
N TYR A 43 -11.25 7.83 -5.17
CA TYR A 43 -10.45 9.03 -4.98
C TYR A 43 -9.51 9.29 -6.16
N PHE A 44 -8.80 8.26 -6.66
CA PHE A 44 -7.78 8.48 -7.70
C PHE A 44 -8.37 8.96 -9.02
N ILE A 45 -9.50 8.39 -9.44
CA ILE A 45 -10.09 8.68 -10.75
C ILE A 45 -10.61 10.13 -10.84
N PRO A 46 -11.48 10.62 -9.92
CA PRO A 46 -12.00 12.00 -10.03
C PRO A 46 -10.90 13.04 -9.89
N ASN A 47 -9.93 12.85 -8.99
CA ASN A 47 -8.78 13.74 -8.88
C ASN A 47 -7.95 13.76 -10.17
N GLY A 48 -7.74 12.62 -10.81
CA GLY A 48 -7.06 12.53 -12.11
C GLY A 48 -7.82 13.21 -13.23
N GLU A 49 -9.13 13.00 -13.33
CA GLU A 49 -9.99 13.66 -14.31
C GLU A 49 -10.03 15.18 -14.11
N TYR A 50 -10.09 15.64 -12.86
CA TYR A 50 -10.01 17.06 -12.54
C TYR A 50 -8.68 17.66 -13.02
N ILE A 51 -7.55 17.00 -12.70
CA ILE A 51 -6.21 17.46 -13.09
C ILE A 51 -6.08 17.52 -14.62
N LEU A 52 -6.62 16.55 -15.35
CA LEU A 52 -6.58 16.52 -16.81
C LEU A 52 -7.40 17.66 -17.45
N LYS A 53 -8.47 18.13 -16.80
CA LYS A 53 -9.35 19.19 -17.30
C LYS A 53 -8.92 20.60 -16.86
N HIS A 54 -8.48 20.73 -15.61
CA HIS A 54 -8.32 22.03 -14.94
C HIS A 54 -6.87 22.30 -14.48
N GLY A 55 -5.97 21.30 -14.58
CA GLY A 55 -4.62 21.38 -14.02
C GLY A 55 -4.58 21.05 -12.52
N ILE A 56 -3.41 21.28 -11.91
CA ILE A 56 -3.15 20.93 -10.51
C ILE A 56 -3.95 21.86 -9.58
N PRO A 57 -4.84 21.32 -8.71
CA PRO A 57 -5.56 22.13 -7.74
C PRO A 57 -4.69 22.44 -6.51
N TYR A 58 -4.83 23.65 -5.97
CA TYR A 58 -4.23 24.07 -4.69
C TYR A 58 -5.29 24.29 -3.60
N ILE A 59 -6.56 24.33 -4.00
CA ILE A 59 -7.75 24.35 -3.16
C ILE A 59 -8.55 23.10 -3.51
N ASN A 60 -9.11 22.42 -2.51
CA ASN A 60 -9.85 21.18 -2.72
C ASN A 60 -11.18 21.50 -3.46
N PRO A 61 -11.38 20.97 -4.68
CA PRO A 61 -12.59 21.25 -5.46
C PRO A 61 -13.76 20.31 -5.08
N PHE A 62 -13.54 19.27 -4.31
CA PHE A 62 -14.50 18.20 -4.05
C PHE A 62 -15.20 18.31 -2.70
N ILE A 63 -14.79 19.25 -1.85
CA ILE A 63 -15.40 19.42 -0.54
C ILE A 63 -16.32 20.63 -0.50
N SER A 64 -17.33 20.56 0.38
CA SER A 64 -18.30 21.64 0.59
C SER A 64 -17.67 22.85 1.30
N THR A 65 -16.76 22.62 2.24
CA THR A 65 -16.07 23.70 2.96
C THR A 65 -15.16 24.49 2.01
N PRO A 66 -15.39 25.79 1.85
CA PRO A 66 -14.63 26.59 0.88
C PRO A 66 -13.19 26.84 1.33
N ASN A 67 -12.29 27.03 0.35
CA ASN A 67 -10.90 27.47 0.53
C ASN A 67 -10.00 26.50 1.34
N VAL A 68 -10.35 25.23 1.48
CA VAL A 68 -9.47 24.25 2.11
C VAL A 68 -8.30 23.92 1.19
N PRO A 69 -7.05 24.14 1.63
CA PRO A 69 -5.89 23.83 0.79
C PRO A 69 -5.75 22.33 0.56
N ILE A 70 -5.34 21.94 -0.66
CA ILE A 70 -5.09 20.55 -1.00
C ILE A 70 -3.65 20.32 -1.42
N THR A 71 -3.12 19.14 -1.10
CA THR A 71 -1.90 18.60 -1.66
C THR A 71 -2.16 17.15 -2.09
N ILE A 72 -2.37 16.94 -3.38
CA ILE A 72 -2.58 15.59 -3.93
C ILE A 72 -1.22 14.90 -4.01
N GLN A 73 -0.86 14.16 -2.96
CA GLN A 73 0.45 13.50 -2.82
C GLN A 73 0.78 12.49 -3.93
N ASN A 74 -0.24 12.05 -4.65
CA ASN A 74 -0.19 11.03 -5.69
C ASN A 74 -0.80 11.52 -7.01
N TRP A 75 -0.65 12.81 -7.29
CA TRP A 75 -1.29 13.49 -8.42
C TRP A 75 -1.07 12.79 -9.77
N LEU A 76 0.18 12.36 -10.05
CA LEU A 76 0.50 11.66 -11.30
C LEU A 76 -0.13 10.25 -11.33
N TYR A 77 -0.23 9.58 -10.18
CA TYR A 77 -0.91 8.31 -10.09
C TYR A 77 -2.42 8.45 -10.32
N CYS A 78 -3.04 9.52 -9.80
CA CYS A 78 -4.44 9.86 -10.11
C CYS A 78 -4.65 10.04 -11.61
N VAL A 79 -3.77 10.77 -12.29
CA VAL A 79 -3.82 10.92 -13.76
C VAL A 79 -3.69 9.58 -14.47
N ILE A 80 -2.76 8.71 -14.05
CA ILE A 80 -2.60 7.36 -14.63
C ILE A 80 -3.88 6.53 -14.44
N CYS A 81 -4.49 6.56 -13.26
CA CYS A 81 -5.75 5.85 -12.99
C CYS A 81 -6.92 6.40 -13.83
N ALA A 82 -7.04 7.72 -13.97
CA ALA A 82 -8.06 8.34 -14.81
C ALA A 82 -7.90 7.94 -16.28
N LEU A 83 -6.68 7.99 -16.83
CA LEU A 83 -6.40 7.55 -18.19
C LEU A 83 -6.68 6.06 -18.39
N ALA A 84 -6.31 5.21 -17.42
CA ALA A 84 -6.64 3.79 -17.46
C ALA A 84 -8.16 3.56 -17.41
N ASN A 85 -8.89 4.31 -16.58
CA ASN A 85 -10.34 4.20 -16.44
C ASN A 85 -11.08 4.58 -17.74
N ARG A 86 -10.54 5.50 -18.56
CA ARG A 86 -11.10 5.84 -19.89
C ARG A 86 -11.10 4.64 -20.85
N LEU A 87 -10.26 3.64 -20.62
CA LEU A 87 -10.27 2.36 -21.35
C LEU A 87 -11.22 1.33 -20.70
N GLY A 88 -12.03 1.77 -19.73
CA GLY A 88 -12.95 0.94 -18.99
C GLY A 88 -12.25 -0.07 -18.07
N LYS A 89 -12.97 -1.10 -17.67
CA LYS A 89 -12.49 -2.16 -16.74
C LYS A 89 -11.17 -2.80 -17.20
N TRP A 90 -10.95 -2.94 -18.51
CA TRP A 90 -9.73 -3.52 -19.07
C TRP A 90 -8.50 -2.62 -18.92
N GLY A 91 -8.67 -1.29 -18.90
CA GLY A 91 -7.56 -0.37 -18.67
C GLY A 91 -7.02 -0.48 -17.23
N LEU A 92 -7.90 -0.44 -16.24
CA LEU A 92 -7.54 -0.62 -14.82
C LEU A 92 -6.95 -2.02 -14.57
N PHE A 93 -7.55 -3.07 -15.17
CA PHE A 93 -7.01 -4.43 -15.11
C PHE A 93 -5.59 -4.50 -15.68
N THR A 94 -5.35 -3.88 -16.83
CA THR A 94 -4.02 -3.87 -17.48
C THR A 94 -3.01 -3.15 -16.60
N LEU A 95 -3.36 -2.01 -16.03
CA LEU A 95 -2.50 -1.26 -15.10
C LEU A 95 -2.12 -2.12 -13.88
N HIS A 96 -3.10 -2.77 -13.26
CA HIS A 96 -2.87 -3.68 -12.14
C HIS A 96 -1.96 -4.85 -12.55
N ALA A 97 -2.24 -5.48 -13.68
CA ALA A 97 -1.45 -6.59 -14.21
C ALA A 97 0.02 -6.18 -14.46
N MET A 98 0.25 -4.98 -15.01
CA MET A 98 1.61 -4.46 -15.20
C MET A 98 2.37 -4.35 -13.87
N PHE A 99 1.75 -3.85 -12.81
CA PHE A 99 2.37 -3.78 -11.50
C PHE A 99 2.66 -5.16 -10.92
N VAL A 100 1.69 -6.09 -10.98
CA VAL A 100 1.87 -7.47 -10.50
C VAL A 100 3.02 -8.16 -11.23
N PHE A 101 3.03 -8.13 -12.57
CA PHE A 101 4.08 -8.78 -13.36
C PHE A 101 5.45 -8.12 -13.15
N SER A 102 5.52 -6.79 -13.04
CA SER A 102 6.76 -6.08 -12.74
C SER A 102 7.34 -6.50 -11.39
N THR A 103 6.50 -6.57 -10.37
CA THR A 103 6.91 -7.00 -9.04
C THR A 103 7.36 -8.47 -9.04
N LEU A 104 6.62 -9.36 -9.70
CA LEU A 104 7.03 -10.77 -9.85
C LEU A 104 8.37 -10.89 -10.57
N ALA A 105 8.59 -10.15 -11.66
CA ALA A 105 9.85 -10.16 -12.39
C ALA A 105 11.03 -9.74 -11.49
N LEU A 106 10.85 -8.69 -10.68
CA LEU A 106 11.86 -8.21 -9.73
C LEU A 106 12.12 -9.23 -8.62
N VAL A 107 11.07 -9.82 -8.05
CA VAL A 107 11.19 -10.89 -7.06
C VAL A 107 11.95 -12.08 -7.63
N PHE A 108 11.62 -12.52 -8.84
CA PHE A 108 12.37 -13.60 -9.49
C PHE A 108 13.82 -13.23 -9.76
N TYR A 109 14.10 -11.98 -10.11
CA TYR A 109 15.47 -11.48 -10.23
C TYR A 109 16.26 -11.67 -8.95
N PHE A 110 15.72 -11.25 -7.81
CA PHE A 110 16.38 -11.42 -6.51
C PHE A 110 16.47 -12.89 -6.07
N LEU A 111 15.45 -13.71 -6.37
CA LEU A 111 15.45 -15.15 -6.06
C LEU A 111 16.49 -15.95 -6.84
N LYS A 112 17.04 -15.44 -7.94
CA LYS A 112 18.19 -16.09 -8.61
C LYS A 112 19.38 -16.25 -7.67
N GLY A 113 19.58 -15.32 -6.73
CA GLY A 113 20.63 -15.41 -5.71
C GLY A 113 20.38 -16.47 -4.63
N VAL A 114 19.15 -17.00 -4.49
CA VAL A 114 18.79 -18.03 -3.50
C VAL A 114 18.97 -19.41 -4.16
N LYS A 115 19.97 -20.20 -3.71
CA LYS A 115 20.27 -21.53 -4.30
C LYS A 115 19.40 -22.65 -3.72
N ASN A 116 18.93 -22.52 -2.48
CA ASN A 116 18.16 -23.54 -1.80
C ASN A 116 16.68 -23.48 -2.19
N LYS A 117 16.16 -24.59 -2.76
CA LYS A 117 14.75 -24.70 -3.20
C LYS A 117 13.74 -24.51 -2.04
N ALA A 118 14.09 -25.01 -0.84
CA ALA A 118 13.26 -24.86 0.36
C ALA A 118 13.11 -23.36 0.75
N PHE A 119 14.19 -22.59 0.64
CA PHE A 119 14.15 -21.16 0.93
C PHE A 119 13.36 -20.38 -0.13
N LYS A 120 13.42 -20.80 -1.40
CA LYS A 120 12.52 -20.22 -2.41
C LYS A 120 11.06 -20.48 -2.07
N ALA A 121 10.72 -21.71 -1.66
CA ALA A 121 9.36 -22.04 -1.24
C ALA A 121 8.93 -21.23 -0.01
N LEU A 122 9.78 -21.11 1.01
CA LEU A 122 9.54 -20.29 2.19
C LEU A 122 9.31 -18.80 1.81
N TYR A 123 10.10 -18.29 0.86
CA TYR A 123 9.89 -16.93 0.38
C TYR A 123 8.51 -16.75 -0.27
N PHE A 124 8.07 -17.68 -1.10
CA PHE A 124 6.74 -17.62 -1.71
C PHE A 124 5.62 -17.64 -0.66
N ILE A 125 5.82 -18.28 0.48
CA ILE A 125 4.88 -18.23 1.60
C ILE A 125 4.78 -16.78 2.12
N VAL A 126 5.91 -16.16 2.47
CA VAL A 126 5.97 -14.78 2.96
C VAL A 126 5.40 -13.82 1.91
N PHE A 127 5.77 -14.04 0.67
CA PHE A 127 5.32 -13.24 -0.45
C PHE A 127 3.81 -13.35 -0.67
N ALA A 128 3.22 -14.56 -0.57
CA ALA A 128 1.78 -14.75 -0.68
C ALA A 128 0.99 -13.93 0.34
N TYR A 129 1.50 -13.78 1.57
CA TYR A 129 0.87 -12.92 2.57
C TYR A 129 0.95 -11.42 2.25
N SER A 130 1.94 -11.00 1.46
CA SER A 130 2.03 -9.61 1.03
C SER A 130 0.95 -9.22 0.01
N PHE A 131 0.27 -10.18 -0.62
CA PHE A 131 -0.75 -9.92 -1.65
C PHE A 131 -1.97 -9.16 -1.17
N ARG A 132 -2.31 -9.22 0.11
CA ARG A 132 -3.35 -8.38 0.68
C ARG A 132 -3.10 -6.87 0.43
N PHE A 133 -1.84 -6.48 0.26
CA PHE A 133 -1.42 -5.10 0.01
C PHE A 133 -1.19 -4.80 -1.49
N TRP A 134 -1.50 -5.76 -2.38
CA TRP A 134 -1.24 -5.66 -3.82
C TRP A 134 -2.52 -5.36 -4.58
N THR A 135 -3.16 -4.30 -4.18
CA THR A 135 -4.28 -3.71 -4.87
C THR A 135 -3.78 -2.67 -5.88
N ILE A 136 -4.67 -2.08 -6.65
CA ILE A 136 -4.33 -1.02 -7.62
C ILE A 136 -4.05 0.30 -6.87
N ARG A 137 -3.01 0.28 -6.03
CA ARG A 137 -2.57 1.42 -5.20
C ARG A 137 -1.15 1.83 -5.54
N PRO A 138 -0.78 3.10 -5.30
CA PRO A 138 0.57 3.59 -5.59
C PRO A 138 1.66 2.86 -4.79
N GLN A 139 1.33 2.21 -3.65
CA GLN A 139 2.26 1.40 -2.86
C GLN A 139 2.94 0.28 -3.65
N MET A 140 2.25 -0.30 -4.65
CA MET A 140 2.87 -1.30 -5.54
C MET A 140 3.99 -0.69 -6.38
N LEU A 141 3.74 0.51 -6.92
CA LEU A 141 4.76 1.23 -7.68
C LEU A 141 5.93 1.62 -6.78
N THR A 142 5.67 2.11 -5.56
CA THR A 142 6.71 2.37 -4.55
C THR A 142 7.60 1.16 -4.33
N PHE A 143 7.02 -0.03 -4.15
CA PHE A 143 7.77 -1.25 -3.95
C PHE A 143 8.67 -1.58 -5.15
N ILE A 144 8.15 -1.46 -6.37
CA ILE A 144 8.91 -1.64 -7.63
C ILE A 144 10.09 -0.66 -7.69
N LEU A 145 9.85 0.62 -7.39
CA LEU A 145 10.85 1.68 -7.44
C LEU A 145 11.94 1.48 -6.37
N CYS A 146 11.58 1.07 -5.16
CA CYS A 146 12.55 0.71 -4.12
C CYS A 146 13.42 -0.49 -4.53
N MET A 147 12.82 -1.54 -5.13
CA MET A 147 13.59 -2.65 -5.66
C MET A 147 14.53 -2.22 -6.80
N ALA A 148 14.09 -1.34 -7.69
CA ALA A 148 14.92 -0.78 -8.75
C ALA A 148 16.10 0.03 -8.18
N THR A 149 15.87 0.84 -7.14
CA THR A 149 16.92 1.57 -6.41
C THR A 149 18.00 0.61 -5.89
N VAL A 150 17.57 -0.47 -5.25
CA VAL A 150 18.49 -1.49 -4.72
C VAL A 150 19.26 -2.20 -5.83
N ILE A 151 18.58 -2.58 -6.93
CA ILE A 151 19.22 -3.17 -8.11
C ILE A 151 20.31 -2.22 -8.66
N GLY A 152 20.02 -0.93 -8.69
CA GLY A 152 20.99 0.08 -9.12
C GLY A 152 22.29 0.01 -8.32
N VAL A 153 22.18 -0.03 -6.99
CA VAL A 153 23.34 -0.14 -6.09
C VAL A 153 24.05 -1.49 -6.22
N GLU A 154 23.31 -2.60 -6.25
CA GLU A 154 23.92 -3.94 -6.42
C GLU A 154 24.66 -4.04 -7.76
N LYS A 155 24.06 -3.60 -8.86
CA LYS A 155 24.70 -3.61 -10.18
C LYS A 155 25.90 -2.69 -10.27
N TYR A 156 25.85 -1.52 -9.62
CA TYR A 156 27.01 -0.67 -9.49
C TYR A 156 28.14 -1.36 -8.73
N ASN A 157 27.83 -1.99 -7.60
CA ASN A 157 28.83 -2.72 -6.81
C ASN A 157 29.45 -3.90 -7.58
N GLU A 158 28.67 -4.59 -8.42
CA GLU A 158 29.11 -5.70 -9.25
C GLU A 158 29.97 -5.25 -10.44
N THR A 159 29.53 -4.20 -11.16
CA THR A 159 30.10 -3.83 -12.48
C THR A 159 31.00 -2.61 -12.45
N GLY A 160 30.93 -1.78 -11.40
CA GLY A 160 31.61 -0.49 -11.31
C GLY A 160 31.02 0.60 -12.21
N LYS A 161 29.95 0.31 -12.99
CA LYS A 161 29.33 1.27 -13.92
C LYS A 161 28.42 2.23 -13.18
N VAL A 162 28.83 3.50 -13.08
CA VAL A 162 28.12 4.58 -12.36
C VAL A 162 26.70 4.80 -12.90
N LEU A 163 26.46 4.50 -14.18
CA LEU A 163 25.14 4.65 -14.81
C LEU A 163 24.03 3.91 -14.05
N TRP A 164 24.33 2.78 -13.39
CA TRP A 164 23.34 2.05 -12.60
C TRP A 164 22.79 2.86 -11.42
N LEU A 165 23.57 3.80 -10.88
CA LEU A 165 23.15 4.66 -9.80
C LEU A 165 22.11 5.70 -10.22
N SER A 166 21.95 5.96 -11.54
CA SER A 166 20.88 6.84 -12.04
C SER A 166 19.47 6.33 -11.72
N LEU A 167 19.32 5.05 -11.40
CA LEU A 167 18.06 4.50 -10.92
C LEU A 167 17.61 5.13 -9.58
N ILE A 168 18.53 5.63 -8.75
CA ILE A 168 18.20 6.29 -7.48
C ILE A 168 17.42 7.60 -7.74
N PRO A 169 17.97 8.62 -8.43
CA PRO A 169 17.22 9.85 -8.67
C PRO A 169 16.01 9.66 -9.57
N LEU A 170 16.05 8.72 -10.53
CA LEU A 170 14.88 8.42 -11.38
C LEU A 170 13.74 7.85 -10.56
N ALA A 171 14.00 6.90 -9.67
CA ALA A 171 12.99 6.33 -8.80
C ALA A 171 12.40 7.39 -7.85
N ASN A 172 13.25 8.25 -7.26
CA ASN A 172 12.81 9.35 -6.40
C ASN A 172 11.93 10.36 -7.16
N LEU A 173 12.28 10.69 -8.41
CA LEU A 173 11.50 11.59 -9.26
C LEU A 173 10.11 11.02 -9.55
N ILE A 174 10.02 9.73 -9.86
CA ILE A 174 8.73 9.08 -10.08
C ILE A 174 7.95 9.00 -8.77
N GLU A 175 8.60 8.61 -7.68
CA GLU A 175 7.96 8.44 -6.36
C GLU A 175 7.34 9.73 -5.84
N ILE A 176 8.06 10.86 -5.88
CA ILE A 176 7.54 12.13 -5.34
C ILE A 176 6.30 12.62 -6.09
N ASN A 177 6.10 12.20 -7.33
CA ASN A 177 4.94 12.56 -8.15
C ASN A 177 3.83 11.50 -8.14
N THR A 178 4.14 10.24 -7.78
CA THR A 178 3.16 9.15 -7.75
C THR A 178 2.76 8.73 -6.34
N HIS A 179 3.61 8.96 -5.33
CA HIS A 179 3.32 8.58 -3.94
C HIS A 179 4.24 9.33 -2.95
N ALA A 180 4.08 10.64 -2.88
CA ALA A 180 4.97 11.52 -2.14
C ALA A 180 5.19 11.13 -0.67
N SER A 181 4.22 10.52 0.02
CA SER A 181 4.39 10.07 1.42
C SER A 181 5.42 8.94 1.60
N TYR A 182 5.89 8.32 0.52
CA TYR A 182 6.80 7.16 0.58
C TYR A 182 8.21 7.41 0.06
N TRP A 183 8.56 8.63 -0.37
CA TRP A 183 9.92 8.92 -0.87
C TRP A 183 11.03 8.51 0.12
N ILE A 184 10.78 8.61 1.43
CA ILE A 184 11.73 8.24 2.47
C ILE A 184 12.09 6.74 2.43
N MET A 185 11.23 5.88 1.88
CA MET A 185 11.49 4.44 1.77
C MET A 185 12.71 4.12 0.92
N HIS A 186 13.01 4.93 -0.10
CA HIS A 186 14.22 4.78 -0.91
C HIS A 186 15.49 4.91 -0.05
N TYR A 187 15.49 5.83 0.91
CA TYR A 187 16.61 6.05 1.82
C TYR A 187 16.69 4.98 2.91
N ILE A 188 15.55 4.47 3.37
CA ILE A 188 15.52 3.36 4.31
C ILE A 188 16.14 2.09 3.69
N VAL A 189 15.82 1.76 2.43
CA VAL A 189 16.41 0.60 1.75
C VAL A 189 17.86 0.84 1.29
N LEU A 190 18.31 2.09 1.18
CA LEU A 190 19.70 2.44 0.90
C LEU A 190 20.58 2.44 2.17
N LEU A 191 20.01 2.72 3.33
CA LEU A 191 20.74 2.82 4.60
C LEU A 191 21.66 1.61 4.88
N PRO A 192 21.25 0.33 4.64
CA PRO A 192 22.10 -0.84 4.81
C PRO A 192 23.41 -0.80 4.04
N TYR A 193 23.49 -0.08 2.94
CA TYR A 193 24.71 0.06 2.14
C TYR A 193 25.68 1.13 2.68
N PHE A 194 25.16 2.10 3.45
CA PHE A 194 25.97 3.14 4.07
C PHE A 194 26.55 2.71 5.42
N VAL A 195 25.83 1.95 6.23
CA VAL A 195 26.26 1.55 7.58
C VAL A 195 27.60 0.81 7.59
N PRO A 196 27.85 -0.22 6.73
CA PRO A 196 29.14 -0.88 6.67
C PRO A 196 30.28 0.06 6.31
N PHE A 197 30.00 1.06 5.50
CA PHE A 197 30.99 2.04 5.09
C PHE A 197 31.41 2.94 6.26
N PHE A 198 30.45 3.49 7.00
CA PHE A 198 30.78 4.32 8.17
C PHE A 198 31.58 3.53 9.20
N SER A 199 31.22 2.26 9.46
CA SER A 199 31.97 1.40 10.36
C SER A 199 33.40 1.11 9.83
N ASN A 200 33.58 0.86 8.53
CA ASN A 200 34.89 0.58 7.94
C ASN A 200 35.78 1.82 7.84
N ILE A 201 35.21 3.00 7.57
CA ILE A 201 35.98 4.27 7.60
C ILE A 201 36.49 4.55 9.00
N VAL A 202 35.61 4.39 10.01
CA VAL A 202 35.96 4.71 11.40
C VAL A 202 36.95 3.69 11.97
N ILE A 203 36.80 2.39 11.61
CA ILE A 203 37.59 1.31 12.24
C ILE A 203 38.83 0.95 11.40
N ASN A 204 38.71 0.79 10.07
CA ASN A 204 39.73 0.14 9.23
C ASN A 204 40.49 1.09 8.26
N LYS A 205 40.12 2.37 8.14
CA LYS A 205 40.71 3.35 7.22
C LYS A 205 40.88 2.86 5.75
N ASN A 206 40.03 1.93 5.29
CA ASN A 206 40.17 1.32 3.97
C ASN A 206 39.66 2.24 2.86
N ILE A 207 40.57 2.71 1.98
CA ILE A 207 40.32 3.73 0.96
C ILE A 207 39.61 3.16 -0.28
N LYS A 208 39.74 1.84 -0.55
CA LYS A 208 39.22 1.23 -1.80
C LYS A 208 37.68 1.33 -1.95
N ASP A 209 36.93 1.24 -0.87
CA ASP A 209 35.49 1.32 -0.89
C ASP A 209 34.96 2.75 -0.80
N LYS A 210 35.81 3.73 -0.46
CA LYS A 210 35.44 5.14 -0.30
C LYS A 210 34.82 5.73 -1.57
N LYS A 211 35.41 5.47 -2.75
CA LYS A 211 34.88 5.98 -4.03
C LYS A 211 33.48 5.41 -4.36
N LYS A 212 33.27 4.13 -4.08
CA LYS A 212 31.95 3.49 -4.33
C LYS A 212 30.86 4.14 -3.51
N VAL A 213 31.10 4.34 -2.23
CA VAL A 213 30.12 4.92 -1.33
C VAL A 213 29.91 6.41 -1.60
N LEU A 214 30.97 7.16 -1.93
CA LEU A 214 30.83 8.55 -2.34
C LEU A 214 29.94 8.70 -3.58
N ASN A 215 30.07 7.78 -4.56
CA ASN A 215 29.19 7.80 -5.72
C ASN A 215 27.74 7.49 -5.33
N ILE A 216 27.48 6.47 -4.47
CA ILE A 216 26.13 6.18 -3.99
C ILE A 216 25.58 7.39 -3.23
N LEU A 217 26.36 8.01 -2.36
CA LEU A 217 25.97 9.21 -1.63
C LEU A 217 25.64 10.38 -2.58
N LEU A 218 26.48 10.62 -3.60
CA LEU A 218 26.24 11.66 -4.59
C LEU A 218 24.90 11.46 -5.31
N PHE A 219 24.63 10.24 -5.80
CA PHE A 219 23.37 9.95 -6.48
C PHE A 219 22.17 9.96 -5.51
N SER A 220 22.38 9.65 -4.25
CA SER A 220 21.35 9.83 -3.21
C SER A 220 21.05 11.31 -2.95
N LEU A 221 22.07 12.19 -2.94
CA LEU A 221 21.87 13.63 -2.83
C LEU A 221 21.17 14.21 -4.07
N ILE A 222 21.52 13.74 -5.28
CA ILE A 222 20.78 14.08 -6.50
C ILE A 222 19.33 13.59 -6.37
N GLY A 223 19.12 12.38 -5.82
CA GLY A 223 17.79 11.85 -5.49
C GLY A 223 16.98 12.77 -4.56
N LEU A 224 17.62 13.37 -3.53
CA LEU A 224 16.97 14.38 -2.68
C LEU A 224 16.65 15.67 -3.44
N ALA A 225 17.56 16.11 -4.30
CA ALA A 225 17.35 17.33 -5.08
C ALA A 225 16.17 17.20 -6.06
N VAL A 226 15.98 16.05 -6.71
CA VAL A 226 14.86 15.84 -7.64
C VAL A 226 13.52 15.75 -6.94
N LEU A 227 13.45 15.57 -5.61
CA LEU A 227 12.19 15.63 -4.86
C LEU A 227 11.51 17.00 -5.00
N PHE A 228 12.24 18.07 -5.30
CA PHE A 228 11.66 19.39 -5.55
C PHE A 228 10.99 19.51 -6.93
N ILE A 229 11.16 18.52 -7.82
CA ILE A 229 10.52 18.49 -9.14
C ILE A 229 9.13 17.85 -9.00
N ASN A 230 8.21 18.59 -8.39
CA ASN A 230 6.82 18.25 -8.21
C ASN A 230 5.97 19.55 -8.14
N PRO A 231 4.66 19.51 -8.45
CA PRO A 231 3.84 20.72 -8.52
C PRO A 231 3.60 21.40 -7.17
N TYR A 232 3.70 20.71 -6.06
CA TYR A 232 3.45 21.24 -4.71
C TYR A 232 4.75 21.63 -3.96
N GLY A 233 5.92 21.43 -4.58
CA GLY A 233 7.22 21.78 -4.01
C GLY A 233 7.46 21.11 -2.65
N ILE A 234 7.80 21.93 -1.65
CA ILE A 234 8.12 21.45 -0.30
C ILE A 234 6.95 20.75 0.39
N LYS A 235 5.68 21.11 0.06
CA LYS A 235 4.49 20.48 0.66
C LYS A 235 4.43 18.98 0.37
N SER A 236 4.79 18.54 -0.84
CA SER A 236 4.89 17.10 -1.15
C SER A 236 5.98 16.41 -0.34
N ILE A 237 7.12 17.07 -0.15
CA ILE A 237 8.25 16.49 0.61
C ILE A 237 7.89 16.36 2.09
N THR A 238 7.24 17.36 2.67
CA THR A 238 6.86 17.37 4.10
C THR A 238 5.58 16.59 4.39
N TYR A 239 4.84 16.15 3.37
CA TYR A 239 3.59 15.42 3.51
C TYR A 239 3.70 14.21 4.45
N VAL A 240 4.76 13.43 4.34
CA VAL A 240 4.99 12.25 5.18
C VAL A 240 5.04 12.59 6.68
N PHE A 241 5.60 13.75 7.03
CA PHE A 241 5.72 14.19 8.42
C PHE A 241 4.37 14.69 8.95
N ASN A 242 3.60 15.37 8.12
CA ASN A 242 2.24 15.82 8.48
C ASN A 242 1.33 14.60 8.68
N ALA A 243 1.36 13.62 7.77
CA ALA A 243 0.59 12.39 7.88
C ALA A 243 0.99 11.53 9.11
N LEU A 244 2.24 11.61 9.57
CA LEU A 244 2.67 10.95 10.81
C LEU A 244 2.20 11.72 12.06
N GLY A 245 2.15 13.06 12.01
CA GLY A 245 1.74 13.90 13.13
C GLY A 245 0.24 13.81 13.42
N ASN A 246 -0.59 13.71 12.37
CA ASN A 246 -2.05 13.65 12.50
C ASN A 246 -2.59 12.21 12.70
N SER A 247 -1.73 11.21 12.72
CA SER A 247 -2.13 9.80 12.94
C SER A 247 -2.67 9.50 14.36
N THR A 248 -2.70 10.49 15.24
CA THR A 248 -3.24 10.40 16.61
C THR A 248 -4.75 10.59 16.69
N PHE A 249 -5.41 11.01 15.61
CA PHE A 249 -6.88 11.13 15.61
C PHE A 249 -7.55 9.76 15.56
N ASP A 250 -8.61 9.59 16.33
CA ASP A 250 -9.36 8.32 16.47
C ASP A 250 -9.81 7.72 15.14
N ILE A 251 -10.12 8.55 14.14
CA ILE A 251 -10.49 8.11 12.79
C ILE A 251 -9.35 7.29 12.15
N CYS A 252 -8.09 7.71 12.31
CA CYS A 252 -6.95 6.99 11.74
C CYS A 252 -6.58 5.72 12.53
N SER A 253 -6.90 5.67 13.83
CA SER A 253 -6.55 4.54 14.70
C SER A 253 -7.32 3.25 14.36
N ASN A 254 -8.50 3.37 13.78
CA ASN A 254 -9.37 2.25 13.41
C ASN A 254 -8.99 1.60 12.06
N ILE A 255 -8.09 2.21 11.30
CA ILE A 255 -7.65 1.65 10.01
C ILE A 255 -6.68 0.49 10.26
N VAL A 256 -7.08 -0.75 9.94
CA VAL A 256 -6.32 -1.99 10.19
C VAL A 256 -4.89 -1.92 9.63
N GLU A 257 -4.67 -1.30 8.49
CA GLU A 257 -3.36 -1.16 7.85
C GLU A 257 -2.42 -0.22 8.61
N GLN A 258 -2.95 0.70 9.41
CA GLN A 258 -2.21 1.63 10.26
C GLN A 258 -1.84 1.02 11.61
N GLN A 259 -2.44 -0.11 11.98
CA GLN A 259 -2.13 -0.80 13.23
C GLN A 259 -0.75 -1.48 13.14
N SER A 260 -0.16 -1.70 14.29
CA SER A 260 1.09 -2.46 14.39
C SER A 260 0.91 -3.87 13.81
N GLY A 261 1.93 -4.39 13.13
CA GLY A 261 1.96 -5.77 12.65
C GLY A 261 2.05 -6.82 13.77
N ILE A 262 1.20 -6.68 14.78
CA ILE A 262 1.28 -7.28 16.11
C ILE A 262 1.23 -8.81 16.12
N LEU A 263 1.89 -9.31 17.11
CA LEU A 263 2.22 -10.60 17.71
C LEU A 263 1.08 -11.64 17.81
N PHE A 264 -0.20 -11.30 17.59
CA PHE A 264 -1.32 -12.22 17.77
C PHE A 264 -2.08 -12.56 16.47
N SER A 265 -1.58 -12.06 15.33
CA SER A 265 -2.09 -12.43 14.01
C SER A 265 -1.17 -13.44 13.36
N PHE A 266 -1.63 -14.08 12.30
CA PHE A 266 -0.78 -14.95 11.47
C PHE A 266 0.47 -14.21 10.96
N PHE A 267 0.39 -12.93 10.69
CA PHE A 267 1.53 -12.07 10.35
C PHE A 267 2.56 -12.05 11.48
N GLY A 268 2.13 -11.90 12.72
CA GLY A 268 2.99 -11.92 13.91
C GLY A 268 3.76 -13.24 14.03
N PHE A 269 3.10 -14.38 13.85
CA PHE A 269 3.79 -15.69 13.86
C PHE A 269 4.83 -15.80 12.74
N THR A 270 4.51 -15.33 11.53
CA THR A 270 5.46 -15.33 10.42
C THR A 270 6.69 -14.46 10.71
N ILE A 271 6.47 -13.26 11.26
CA ILE A 271 7.53 -12.33 11.64
C ILE A 271 8.41 -12.98 12.73
N MET A 272 7.81 -13.53 13.77
CA MET A 272 8.55 -14.20 14.86
C MET A 272 9.35 -15.38 14.38
N ALA A 273 8.79 -16.26 13.54
CA ALA A 273 9.51 -17.39 12.98
C ALA A 273 10.75 -16.95 12.17
N LEU A 274 10.61 -15.88 11.39
CA LEU A 274 11.71 -15.32 10.60
C LEU A 274 12.77 -14.62 11.46
N ILE A 275 12.37 -13.96 12.55
CA ILE A 275 13.31 -13.41 13.55
C ILE A 275 14.13 -14.54 14.20
N ILE A 276 13.49 -15.66 14.54
CA ILE A 276 14.19 -16.83 15.08
C ILE A 276 15.21 -17.37 14.07
N ILE A 277 14.83 -17.54 12.79
CA ILE A 277 15.74 -17.98 11.73
C ILE A 277 16.91 -16.99 11.59
N PHE A 278 16.64 -15.69 11.62
CA PHE A 278 17.65 -14.65 11.57
C PHE A 278 18.62 -14.73 12.76
N THR A 279 18.10 -14.90 13.99
CA THR A 279 18.91 -15.03 15.20
C THR A 279 19.83 -16.27 15.13
N ILE A 280 19.29 -17.40 14.66
CA ILE A 280 20.08 -18.62 14.45
C ILE A 280 21.20 -18.36 13.42
N ALA A 281 20.88 -17.71 12.30
CA ALA A 281 21.87 -17.39 11.27
C ALA A 281 22.96 -16.43 11.77
N LEU A 282 22.63 -15.48 12.65
CA LEU A 282 23.59 -14.61 13.35
C LEU A 282 24.55 -15.42 14.21
N CYS A 283 24.04 -16.37 15.01
CA CYS A 283 24.87 -17.22 15.88
C CYS A 283 25.91 -18.01 15.07
N TYR A 284 25.56 -18.41 13.85
CA TYR A 284 26.49 -19.09 12.94
C TYR A 284 27.39 -18.16 12.12
N LYS A 285 27.37 -16.84 12.39
CA LYS A 285 28.16 -15.79 11.68
C LYS A 285 28.01 -15.84 10.15
N LYS A 286 26.82 -16.13 9.65
CA LYS A 286 26.52 -16.28 8.22
C LYS A 286 25.89 -15.02 7.59
N ILE A 287 25.68 -13.98 8.37
CA ILE A 287 25.00 -12.76 7.93
C ILE A 287 26.01 -11.65 7.69
N ASP A 288 26.02 -11.10 6.46
CA ASP A 288 26.76 -9.88 6.16
C ASP A 288 26.04 -8.63 6.67
N SER A 289 26.78 -7.51 6.78
CA SER A 289 26.26 -6.28 7.37
C SER A 289 25.08 -5.68 6.59
N VAL A 290 25.06 -5.78 5.27
CA VAL A 290 23.94 -5.26 4.45
C VAL A 290 22.68 -6.06 4.73
N THR A 291 22.77 -7.37 4.72
CA THR A 291 21.66 -8.28 5.06
C THR A 291 21.15 -8.03 6.49
N PHE A 292 22.06 -7.85 7.45
CA PHE A 292 21.69 -7.55 8.83
C PHE A 292 20.80 -6.31 8.92
N TRP A 293 21.28 -5.18 8.39
CA TRP A 293 20.56 -3.92 8.50
C TRP A 293 19.30 -3.88 7.63
N MET A 294 19.31 -4.56 6.46
CA MET A 294 18.12 -4.68 5.62
C MET A 294 17.01 -5.45 6.34
N PHE A 295 17.33 -6.60 6.93
CA PHE A 295 16.35 -7.40 7.64
C PHE A 295 15.80 -6.69 8.88
N ILE A 296 16.69 -6.11 9.71
CA ILE A 296 16.29 -5.38 10.93
C ILE A 296 15.44 -4.16 10.57
N GLY A 297 15.87 -3.33 9.60
CA GLY A 297 15.12 -2.15 9.19
C GLY A 297 13.71 -2.49 8.69
N CYS A 298 13.61 -3.48 7.80
CA CYS A 298 12.30 -3.94 7.30
C CYS A 298 11.43 -4.58 8.39
N THR A 299 12.04 -5.26 9.37
CA THR A 299 11.32 -5.83 10.53
C THR A 299 10.77 -4.73 11.42
N ILE A 300 11.54 -3.69 11.71
CA ILE A 300 11.07 -2.53 12.51
C ILE A 300 9.88 -1.86 11.81
N LEU A 301 9.95 -1.68 10.48
CA LEU A 301 8.86 -1.07 9.71
C LEU A 301 7.56 -1.86 9.83
N VAL A 302 7.59 -3.18 9.70
CA VAL A 302 6.37 -4.00 9.77
C VAL A 302 5.83 -4.10 11.20
N ILE A 303 6.69 -4.06 12.21
CA ILE A 303 6.26 -3.97 13.62
C ILE A 303 5.57 -2.62 13.86
N TYR A 304 6.07 -1.55 13.27
CA TYR A 304 5.48 -0.22 13.40
C TYR A 304 4.09 -0.14 12.75
N LYS A 305 3.95 -0.56 11.46
CA LYS A 305 2.67 -0.57 10.75
C LYS A 305 2.58 -1.75 9.78
N LEU A 306 1.46 -2.45 9.80
CA LEU A 306 1.22 -3.64 8.99
C LEU A 306 1.37 -3.39 7.47
N LYS A 307 1.02 -2.20 6.99
CA LYS A 307 1.15 -1.80 5.57
C LYS A 307 2.57 -1.92 5.00
N PHE A 308 3.60 -2.01 5.85
CA PHE A 308 4.99 -2.22 5.43
C PHE A 308 5.37 -3.70 5.26
N PHE A 309 4.42 -4.63 5.38
CA PHE A 309 4.68 -6.06 5.21
C PHE A 309 5.36 -6.43 3.87
N PRO A 310 5.05 -5.81 2.71
CA PRO A 310 5.80 -6.05 1.47
C PRO A 310 7.30 -5.78 1.59
N PHE A 311 7.69 -4.72 2.30
CA PHE A 311 9.11 -4.40 2.56
C PHE A 311 9.77 -5.40 3.49
N PHE A 312 9.04 -5.94 4.47
CA PHE A 312 9.53 -7.06 5.27
C PHE A 312 9.86 -8.28 4.39
N GLY A 313 9.01 -8.60 3.41
CA GLY A 313 9.29 -9.63 2.40
C GLY A 313 10.61 -9.36 1.66
N PHE A 314 10.95 -8.12 1.39
CA PHE A 314 12.23 -7.73 0.79
C PHE A 314 13.42 -8.00 1.73
N GLY A 315 13.31 -7.65 3.00
CA GLY A 315 14.32 -8.00 4.03
C GLY A 315 14.56 -9.52 4.12
N VAL A 316 13.48 -10.32 4.03
CA VAL A 316 13.56 -11.78 4.00
C VAL A 316 14.31 -12.30 2.78
N LEU A 317 14.15 -11.69 1.60
CA LEU A 317 14.94 -12.07 0.41
C LEU A 317 16.45 -11.98 0.67
N TYR A 318 16.89 -10.92 1.31
CA TYR A 318 18.30 -10.74 1.68
C TYR A 318 18.77 -11.81 2.66
N LEU A 319 17.98 -12.09 3.70
CA LEU A 319 18.28 -13.16 4.65
C LEU A 319 18.44 -14.51 3.95
N LEU A 320 17.53 -14.89 3.06
CA LEU A 320 17.56 -16.18 2.37
C LEU A 320 18.72 -16.30 1.38
N ARG A 321 19.17 -15.20 0.78
CA ARG A 321 20.37 -15.18 -0.07
C ARG A 321 21.63 -15.52 0.73
N THR A 322 21.74 -15.05 1.96
CA THR A 322 22.90 -15.29 2.83
C THR A 322 22.95 -16.73 3.36
N LEU A 323 21.79 -17.38 3.48
CA LEU A 323 21.67 -18.74 3.99
C LEU A 323 22.01 -19.84 2.93
N ASN A 324 22.53 -19.46 1.75
CA ASN A 324 22.84 -20.41 0.67
C ASN A 324 23.88 -21.49 1.05
N ASP A 325 24.76 -21.21 2.02
CA ASP A 325 25.81 -22.10 2.47
C ASP A 325 25.35 -23.03 3.60
N VAL A 326 24.14 -22.90 4.08
CA VAL A 326 23.56 -23.80 5.06
C VAL A 326 23.32 -25.16 4.38
N PRO A 327 23.63 -26.30 5.06
CA PRO A 327 23.41 -27.64 4.52
C PRO A 327 22.00 -27.75 3.91
N ARG A 328 21.93 -28.22 2.68
CA ARG A 328 20.68 -28.32 1.93
C ARG A 328 19.69 -29.15 2.71
N ILE A 329 18.64 -28.53 3.23
CA ILE A 329 17.49 -29.26 3.73
C ILE A 329 16.91 -30.00 2.52
N LYS A 330 17.08 -31.34 2.50
CA LYS A 330 16.52 -32.17 1.44
C LYS A 330 15.02 -32.31 1.64
N ILE A 331 14.29 -31.27 1.28
CA ILE A 331 12.83 -31.37 1.19
C ILE A 331 12.51 -32.12 -0.10
N LYS A 332 11.74 -33.21 0.01
CA LYS A 332 11.17 -33.89 -1.16
C LYS A 332 10.34 -32.85 -1.94
N ASN A 333 10.49 -32.80 -3.26
CA ASN A 333 9.79 -31.82 -4.10
C ASN A 333 8.25 -31.82 -3.87
N GLY A 334 7.67 -33.01 -3.59
CA GLY A 334 6.28 -33.14 -3.23
C GLY A 334 5.86 -32.39 -1.95
N LEU A 335 6.70 -32.39 -0.91
CA LEU A 335 6.43 -31.68 0.33
C LEU A 335 6.55 -30.16 0.13
N ALA A 336 7.55 -29.70 -0.63
CA ALA A 336 7.69 -28.28 -0.97
C ALA A 336 6.48 -27.79 -1.76
N LEU A 337 6.00 -28.58 -2.73
CA LEU A 337 4.80 -28.29 -3.50
C LEU A 337 3.56 -28.25 -2.60
N LEU A 338 3.40 -29.23 -1.70
CA LEU A 338 2.27 -29.30 -0.78
C LEU A 338 2.23 -28.07 0.15
N ILE A 339 3.36 -27.62 0.63
CA ILE A 339 3.49 -26.40 1.44
C ILE A 339 3.07 -25.19 0.60
N ILE A 340 3.54 -25.06 -0.64
CA ILE A 340 3.18 -23.95 -1.53
C ILE A 340 1.66 -23.95 -1.80
N VAL A 341 1.09 -25.10 -2.20
CA VAL A 341 -0.34 -25.24 -2.46
C VAL A 341 -1.17 -24.91 -1.22
N PHE A 342 -0.81 -25.48 -0.07
CA PHE A 342 -1.51 -25.23 1.19
C PHE A 342 -1.49 -23.76 1.57
N THR A 343 -0.33 -23.11 1.42
CA THR A 343 -0.20 -21.67 1.74
C THR A 343 -0.99 -20.80 0.79
N ILE A 344 -0.97 -21.09 -0.51
CA ILE A 344 -1.77 -20.39 -1.52
C ILE A 344 -3.27 -20.57 -1.22
N THR A 345 -3.69 -21.76 -0.87
CA THR A 345 -5.09 -22.05 -0.52
C THR A 345 -5.48 -21.28 0.75
N LEU A 346 -4.67 -21.30 1.79
CA LEU A 346 -4.93 -20.51 3.01
C LEU A 346 -4.95 -19.01 2.73
N SER A 347 -4.04 -18.50 1.90
CA SER A 347 -4.03 -17.08 1.50
C SER A 347 -5.30 -16.71 0.73
N ASN A 348 -5.77 -17.57 -0.17
CA ASN A 348 -7.01 -17.34 -0.93
C ASN A 348 -8.27 -17.45 -0.03
N LEU A 349 -8.26 -18.30 0.98
CA LEU A 349 -9.36 -18.40 1.95
C LEU A 349 -9.39 -17.21 2.92
N SER A 350 -8.23 -16.63 3.22
CA SER A 350 -8.12 -15.45 4.10
C SER A 350 -8.26 -14.11 3.34
N ILE A 351 -7.98 -14.10 2.04
CA ILE A 351 -8.34 -13.00 1.14
C ILE A 351 -9.81 -13.25 0.77
N LYS A 352 -10.71 -12.80 1.64
CA LYS A 352 -12.07 -12.54 1.14
C LYS A 352 -11.88 -11.66 -0.11
N PRO A 353 -12.52 -11.99 -1.27
CA PRO A 353 -12.68 -10.97 -2.28
C PRO A 353 -13.15 -9.75 -1.50
N VAL A 354 -12.56 -8.58 -1.76
CA VAL A 354 -13.25 -7.36 -1.43
C VAL A 354 -14.47 -7.45 -2.34
N GLU A 355 -15.48 -8.14 -1.86
CA GLU A 355 -16.83 -7.82 -2.25
C GLU A 355 -16.81 -6.32 -2.06
N LEU A 356 -17.09 -5.56 -3.11
CA LEU A 356 -17.56 -4.21 -2.95
C LEU A 356 -18.45 -4.32 -1.75
N CYS A 357 -18.02 -3.74 -0.64
CA CYS A 357 -18.64 -3.99 0.63
C CYS A 357 -20.11 -3.83 0.31
N ASP A 358 -20.95 -4.78 0.66
CA ASP A 358 -22.38 -4.77 0.34
C ASP A 358 -22.99 -3.37 0.54
N SER A 359 -22.38 -2.63 1.44
CA SER A 359 -22.57 -1.20 1.69
C SER A 359 -22.41 -0.28 0.46
N TYR A 360 -21.45 -0.50 -0.43
CA TYR A 360 -21.30 0.35 -1.61
C TYR A 360 -22.40 0.10 -2.65
N LEU A 361 -22.86 -1.15 -2.79
CA LEU A 361 -24.02 -1.49 -3.62
C LEU A 361 -25.31 -0.87 -3.08
N LYS A 362 -25.39 -0.67 -1.75
CA LYS A 362 -26.50 0.00 -1.09
C LYS A 362 -26.47 1.51 -1.27
N LEU A 363 -25.28 2.10 -1.26
CA LEU A 363 -25.06 3.51 -1.57
C LEU A 363 -25.32 3.86 -3.03
N GLU A 364 -25.16 2.90 -3.96
CA GLU A 364 -25.42 3.10 -5.39
C GLU A 364 -26.86 3.59 -5.62
N LYS A 365 -27.86 3.01 -4.96
CA LYS A 365 -29.25 3.45 -5.07
C LYS A 365 -29.48 4.88 -4.57
N MET A 366 -28.75 5.28 -3.51
CA MET A 366 -28.85 6.64 -2.98
C MET A 366 -28.19 7.64 -3.92
N ALA A 367 -27.03 7.27 -4.50
CA ALA A 367 -26.36 8.08 -5.49
C ALA A 367 -27.20 8.21 -6.79
N ASP A 368 -27.86 7.14 -7.23
CA ASP A 368 -28.77 7.18 -8.39
C ASP A 368 -29.94 8.12 -8.13
N TYR A 369 -30.52 8.12 -6.92
CA TYR A 369 -31.55 9.06 -6.54
C TYR A 369 -31.05 10.51 -6.63
N LEU A 370 -29.83 10.79 -6.14
CA LEU A 370 -29.24 12.13 -6.22
C LEU A 370 -28.98 12.55 -7.67
N ASP A 371 -28.49 11.64 -8.54
CA ASP A 371 -28.27 11.91 -9.96
C ASP A 371 -29.57 12.29 -10.70
N GLU A 372 -30.73 11.79 -10.25
CA GLU A 372 -32.03 12.10 -10.85
C GLU A 372 -32.66 13.39 -10.33
N HIS A 373 -32.31 13.83 -9.11
CA HIS A 373 -33.06 14.89 -8.41
C HIS A 373 -32.22 16.13 -8.09
N GLU A 374 -30.88 16.03 -8.10
CA GLU A 374 -29.99 17.08 -7.62
C GLU A 374 -28.89 17.40 -8.65
N ASP A 375 -28.22 18.51 -8.47
CA ASP A 375 -27.05 18.89 -9.26
C ASP A 375 -25.73 18.53 -8.55
N PHE A 376 -24.60 18.60 -9.26
CA PHE A 376 -23.27 18.26 -8.73
C PHE A 376 -22.71 19.31 -7.75
N ASN A 377 -23.42 20.40 -7.45
CA ASN A 377 -23.05 21.34 -6.39
C ASN A 377 -23.59 20.90 -5.03
N THR A 378 -24.50 19.92 -5.03
CA THR A 378 -25.08 19.36 -3.81
C THR A 378 -24.00 18.79 -2.90
N SER A 379 -24.07 19.15 -1.63
CA SER A 379 -23.13 18.73 -0.60
C SER A 379 -23.68 17.56 0.20
N ILE A 380 -22.82 16.55 0.42
CA ILE A 380 -23.20 15.29 1.06
C ILE A 380 -22.29 15.05 2.24
N MET A 381 -22.88 14.65 3.36
CA MET A 381 -22.17 14.10 4.49
C MET A 381 -22.50 12.62 4.65
N VAL A 382 -21.47 11.80 4.61
CA VAL A 382 -21.54 10.37 4.82
C VAL A 382 -20.35 9.93 5.67
N TYR A 383 -20.38 8.74 6.25
CA TYR A 383 -19.24 8.22 6.99
C TYR A 383 -17.97 8.26 6.14
N PHE A 384 -16.89 8.71 6.76
CA PHE A 384 -15.55 8.92 6.18
C PHE A 384 -15.11 7.89 5.13
N GLN A 385 -15.39 6.60 5.37
CA GLN A 385 -14.99 5.52 4.46
C GLN A 385 -15.75 5.50 3.13
N TYR A 386 -16.85 6.24 3.00
CA TYR A 386 -17.71 6.24 1.81
C TYR A 386 -17.72 7.57 1.06
N GLU A 387 -17.11 8.62 1.59
CA GLU A 387 -17.14 9.97 0.99
C GLU A 387 -16.54 9.99 -0.40
N ASN A 388 -15.44 9.26 -0.64
CA ASN A 388 -14.83 9.15 -1.97
C ASN A 388 -15.77 8.59 -3.03
N TYR A 389 -16.78 7.79 -2.64
CA TYR A 389 -17.74 7.26 -3.60
C TYR A 389 -18.63 8.37 -4.17
N PHE A 390 -19.07 9.31 -3.35
CA PHE A 390 -19.86 10.45 -3.78
C PHE A 390 -18.98 11.47 -4.52
N GLU A 391 -17.74 11.66 -4.14
CA GLU A 391 -16.75 12.42 -4.92
C GLU A 391 -16.60 11.83 -6.34
N TYR A 392 -16.53 10.51 -6.46
CA TYR A 392 -16.46 9.83 -7.75
C TYR A 392 -17.74 10.02 -8.60
N ARG A 393 -18.91 10.09 -7.96
CA ARG A 393 -20.18 10.41 -8.62
C ARG A 393 -20.30 11.90 -8.98
N GLY A 394 -19.39 12.74 -8.51
CA GLY A 394 -19.31 14.17 -8.87
C GLY A 394 -19.87 15.13 -7.83
N TYR A 395 -20.34 14.64 -6.70
CA TYR A 395 -20.87 15.45 -5.60
C TYR A 395 -19.78 16.04 -4.72
N LYS A 396 -20.11 17.14 -4.03
CA LYS A 396 -19.25 17.67 -2.97
C LYS A 396 -19.47 16.88 -1.68
N VAL A 397 -18.38 16.59 -0.97
CA VAL A 397 -18.42 15.89 0.31
C VAL A 397 -17.92 16.81 1.43
N TYR A 398 -18.24 16.47 2.69
CA TYR A 398 -17.75 17.27 3.82
C TYR A 398 -16.26 17.03 4.07
N LEU A 399 -15.81 15.79 4.02
CA LEU A 399 -14.43 15.34 4.10
C LEU A 399 -14.13 14.39 2.94
N ASP A 400 -12.87 14.24 2.58
CA ASP A 400 -12.41 13.14 1.74
C ASP A 400 -11.55 12.15 2.54
N ALA A 401 -11.13 11.04 1.93
CA ALA A 401 -10.38 9.95 2.58
C ALA A 401 -8.98 10.34 3.12
N ARG A 402 -8.68 11.61 3.23
CA ARG A 402 -7.38 12.13 3.68
C ARG A 402 -7.50 12.99 4.93
N PRO A 403 -7.94 12.43 6.06
CA PRO A 403 -8.16 13.21 7.28
C PRO A 403 -6.89 13.94 7.74
N GLU A 404 -5.71 13.42 7.38
CA GLU A 404 -4.42 14.01 7.73
C GLU A 404 -4.14 15.37 7.09
N LEU A 405 -4.94 15.81 6.11
CA LEU A 405 -4.79 17.11 5.46
C LEU A 405 -5.69 18.19 6.01
N TYR A 406 -6.70 17.81 6.78
CA TYR A 406 -7.69 18.75 7.25
C TYR A 406 -7.26 19.44 8.55
N PRO A 407 -7.62 20.73 8.73
CA PRO A 407 -7.52 21.39 10.01
C PRO A 407 -8.26 20.61 11.11
N GLU A 408 -7.73 20.70 12.33
CA GLU A 408 -8.28 19.99 13.48
C GLU A 408 -9.76 20.32 13.75
N GLU A 409 -10.18 21.55 13.46
CA GLU A 409 -11.55 22.01 13.63
C GLU A 409 -12.54 21.24 12.74
N ILE A 410 -12.20 21.04 11.46
CA ILE A 410 -13.05 20.27 10.52
C ILE A 410 -13.18 18.81 10.98
N LEU A 411 -12.09 18.20 11.44
CA LEU A 411 -12.11 16.84 11.96
C LEU A 411 -12.91 16.72 13.26
N LYS A 412 -12.80 17.70 14.16
CA LYS A 412 -13.61 17.74 15.39
C LYS A 412 -15.09 17.86 15.08
N THR A 413 -15.45 18.72 14.14
CA THR A 413 -16.83 18.86 13.70
C THR A 413 -17.38 17.56 13.10
N ALA A 414 -16.63 16.88 12.25
CA ALA A 414 -17.03 15.59 11.71
C ALA A 414 -17.20 14.51 12.83
N ASN A 415 -16.27 14.44 13.78
CA ASN A 415 -16.36 13.52 14.92
C ASN A 415 -17.56 13.84 15.81
N ALA A 416 -17.80 15.13 16.06
CA ALA A 416 -18.95 15.59 16.84
C ALA A 416 -20.27 15.27 16.13
N PHE A 417 -20.32 15.48 14.81
CA PHE A 417 -21.47 15.16 13.99
C PHE A 417 -21.86 13.67 14.12
N TYR A 418 -20.89 12.77 14.04
CA TYR A 418 -21.12 11.31 14.16
C TYR A 418 -21.21 10.81 15.61
N GLY A 419 -21.03 11.67 16.60
CA GLY A 419 -21.11 11.29 18.02
C GLY A 419 -19.93 10.44 18.51
N THR A 420 -18.77 10.52 17.84
CA THR A 420 -17.57 9.74 18.18
C THR A 420 -16.68 10.42 19.24
N ASP A 421 -16.96 11.68 19.59
CA ASP A 421 -16.19 12.49 20.52
C ASP A 421 -16.78 12.62 21.93
N GLY A 422 -17.91 11.90 22.20
CA GLY A 422 -18.59 11.91 23.49
C GLY A 422 -19.48 13.12 23.74
N ASN A 423 -19.79 13.92 22.72
CA ASN A 423 -20.74 15.04 22.81
C ASN A 423 -22.15 14.59 23.20
N THR A 424 -22.87 15.46 23.91
CA THR A 424 -24.29 15.23 24.25
C THR A 424 -25.20 15.42 23.03
N SER A 425 -26.39 14.82 23.04
CA SER A 425 -27.36 14.98 21.95
C SER A 425 -27.71 16.43 21.64
N SER A 426 -27.74 17.32 22.64
CA SER A 426 -28.01 18.73 22.43
C SER A 426 -26.86 19.45 21.69
N GLN A 427 -25.60 19.11 22.01
CA GLN A 427 -24.44 19.66 21.32
C GLN A 427 -24.38 19.17 19.87
N ARG A 428 -24.70 17.88 19.63
CA ARG A 428 -24.77 17.35 18.27
C ARG A 428 -25.88 18.00 17.43
N LYS A 429 -27.04 18.26 18.05
CA LYS A 429 -28.15 18.94 17.36
C LYS A 429 -27.72 20.33 16.85
N GLU A 430 -27.00 21.09 17.68
CA GLU A 430 -26.49 22.40 17.27
C GLU A 430 -25.54 22.27 16.05
N ILE A 431 -24.66 21.28 16.06
CA ILE A 431 -23.76 20.98 14.91
C ILE A 431 -24.57 20.55 13.68
N HIS A 432 -25.59 19.71 13.86
CA HIS A 432 -26.45 19.28 12.74
C HIS A 432 -27.17 20.48 12.11
N ASP A 433 -27.61 21.45 12.91
CA ASP A 433 -28.33 22.62 12.43
C ASP A 433 -27.41 23.65 11.76
N GLU A 434 -26.16 23.81 12.23
CA GLU A 434 -25.21 24.81 11.72
C GLU A 434 -24.47 24.36 10.46
N LEU A 435 -24.27 23.05 10.25
CA LEU A 435 -23.51 22.55 9.10
C LEU A 435 -24.22 22.87 7.78
N ASP A 436 -23.48 23.49 6.85
CA ASP A 436 -23.94 23.80 5.49
C ASP A 436 -23.78 22.54 4.60
N ILE A 437 -24.76 21.65 4.70
CA ILE A 437 -24.80 20.35 4.01
C ILE A 437 -26.23 20.11 3.53
N ASP A 438 -26.41 19.70 2.29
CA ASP A 438 -27.73 19.44 1.70
C ASP A 438 -28.28 18.06 2.09
N TYR A 439 -27.39 17.04 2.11
CA TYR A 439 -27.80 15.67 2.40
C TYR A 439 -26.89 14.99 3.43
N VAL A 440 -27.50 14.17 4.27
CA VAL A 440 -26.82 13.29 5.22
C VAL A 440 -27.21 11.84 4.96
N ILE A 441 -26.20 10.98 4.91
CA ILE A 441 -26.39 9.53 4.81
C ILE A 441 -25.78 8.89 6.05
N ALA A 442 -26.64 8.32 6.88
CA ALA A 442 -26.27 7.68 8.15
C ALA A 442 -26.58 6.18 8.13
N TYR A 443 -25.91 5.40 8.99
CA TYR A 443 -26.35 4.02 9.20
C TYR A 443 -27.73 3.98 9.83
N THR A 444 -28.60 3.12 9.32
CA THR A 444 -30.01 3.03 9.75
C THR A 444 -30.13 2.76 11.26
N ASP A 445 -29.26 1.91 11.83
CA ASP A 445 -29.26 1.56 13.25
C ASP A 445 -28.38 2.50 14.11
N SER A 446 -27.98 3.67 13.61
CA SER A 446 -27.11 4.60 14.33
C SER A 446 -27.90 5.62 15.14
N GLN A 447 -27.30 6.10 16.24
CA GLN A 447 -27.85 7.16 17.06
C GLN A 447 -28.07 8.45 16.26
N ILE A 448 -27.18 8.79 15.32
CA ILE A 448 -27.34 9.93 14.44
C ILE A 448 -28.59 9.81 13.57
N CYS A 449 -28.91 8.60 13.07
CA CYS A 449 -30.14 8.39 12.30
C CYS A 449 -31.39 8.69 13.13
N GLU A 450 -31.43 8.27 14.40
CA GLU A 450 -32.52 8.59 15.32
C GLU A 450 -32.62 10.11 15.60
N GLU A 451 -31.47 10.76 15.81
CA GLU A 451 -31.40 12.22 16.08
C GLU A 451 -31.87 13.04 14.87
N LEU A 452 -31.45 12.67 13.65
CA LEU A 452 -31.89 13.34 12.43
C LEU A 452 -33.36 13.11 12.12
N ASN A 453 -33.87 11.93 12.40
CA ASN A 453 -35.30 11.60 12.21
C ASN A 453 -36.21 12.41 13.15
N ASN A 454 -35.70 12.83 14.31
CA ASN A 454 -36.39 13.67 15.28
C ASN A 454 -36.08 15.19 15.13
N ASN A 455 -35.29 15.58 14.13
CA ASN A 455 -34.91 16.97 13.90
C ASN A 455 -35.77 17.57 12.77
N GLU A 456 -36.55 18.62 13.09
CA GLU A 456 -37.46 19.29 12.16
C GLU A 456 -36.75 19.91 10.93
N ASN A 457 -35.43 20.14 11.03
CA ASN A 457 -34.62 20.67 9.95
C ASN A 457 -34.21 19.62 8.91
N TYR A 458 -34.55 18.33 9.15
CA TYR A 458 -34.22 17.25 8.25
C TYR A 458 -35.47 16.50 7.81
N THR A 459 -35.53 16.17 6.52
CA THR A 459 -36.62 15.39 5.92
C THR A 459 -36.08 14.04 5.47
N PHE A 460 -36.75 12.97 5.89
CA PHE A 460 -36.48 11.62 5.40
C PHE A 460 -36.67 11.55 3.88
N VAL A 461 -35.72 10.95 3.18
CA VAL A 461 -35.74 10.77 1.73
C VAL A 461 -35.94 9.31 1.35
N MET A 462 -35.02 8.44 1.77
CA MET A 462 -35.08 7.01 1.51
C MET A 462 -34.24 6.23 2.50
N GLU A 463 -34.52 4.93 2.61
CA GLU A 463 -33.71 4.01 3.43
C GLU A 463 -33.52 2.66 2.73
N ASN A 464 -32.52 1.94 3.16
CA ASN A 464 -32.31 0.53 2.90
C ASN A 464 -31.85 -0.17 4.20
N ASP A 465 -31.53 -1.44 4.14
CA ASP A 465 -31.12 -2.24 5.31
C ASP A 465 -29.80 -1.80 5.98
N VAL A 466 -29.09 -0.83 5.44
CA VAL A 466 -27.79 -0.34 5.96
C VAL A 466 -27.79 1.17 6.18
N PHE A 467 -28.40 1.95 5.28
CA PHE A 467 -28.33 3.40 5.29
C PHE A 467 -29.71 4.07 5.21
N THR A 468 -29.81 5.19 5.86
CA THR A 468 -30.92 6.15 5.75
C THR A 468 -30.39 7.49 5.25
N MET A 469 -31.06 8.07 4.28
CA MET A 469 -30.73 9.37 3.69
C MET A 469 -31.74 10.44 4.10
N PHE A 470 -31.23 11.56 4.54
CA PHE A 470 -31.98 12.74 4.93
C PHE A 470 -31.59 13.93 4.05
N LYS A 471 -32.55 14.77 3.72
CA LYS A 471 -32.33 16.08 3.11
C LYS A 471 -32.49 17.15 4.17
N LYS A 472 -31.54 18.08 4.26
CA LYS A 472 -31.65 19.25 5.13
C LYS A 472 -32.61 20.27 4.53
N GLY A 473 -33.50 20.78 5.32
CA GLY A 473 -34.39 21.89 4.93
C GLY A 473 -33.59 23.18 4.78
N ASN A 474 -34.04 24.03 3.83
CA ASN A 474 -33.44 25.37 3.61
C ASN A 474 -33.68 26.30 4.79
#